data_7af442761ba696558ffd52d17387e528
#
_entry.id   7af442761ba696558ffd52d17387e528
#
_cell.length_a   1.000
_cell.length_b   1.000
_cell.length_c   1.000
_cell.angle_alpha   90.00
_cell.angle_beta   90.00
_cell.angle_gamma   90.00
#
_symmetry.space_group_name_H-M   'P 1'
#
loop_
_entity.id
_entity.type
_entity.pdbx_description
1 polymer ?
#
loop_
_entity_poly.entity_id
_entity_poly.type
_entity_poly.pdbx_seq_one_letter_code
_entity_poly.pdbx_strand_id
1 'polypeptide(L)'
;AELNEENGLKIDLKINCDVRDFIDSLNNKELKWEQNQSWFEKIKDLKSKYPIVKEEYFNQKNKVNPYVFFDTLSNYTQDNDIIIPDASANLVWTYQAYKVTKKQKIFTSLNHSPMGYSVAAAIGASLGAKKNNIIAIIGDGSMQMNIQELENIKSLKLPIKIFMINNKGYGMVKQTIDTWLDGNYAGCDEKSGLSLPDFQKVTRSYGIECVEINNNNDLKEKIEFTLNYKGPIMCDVKLDPSEKIIPKVKAGSPIHKMLPELDEKEINSNMIKL
;
A
#
# COMPACT_ATOMS: atom_id res chain seq x y z
N ALA A 1 -1.00 -17.76 24.28
CA ALA A 1 -0.96 -18.77 23.20
C ALA A 1 0.19 -18.49 22.22
N GLU A 2 0.49 -17.20 21.96
CA GLU A 2 1.49 -16.79 20.95
C GLU A 2 2.95 -16.83 21.48
N LEU A 3 3.14 -17.05 22.77
CA LEU A 3 4.46 -17.11 23.41
C LEU A 3 5.07 -18.52 23.47
N ASN A 4 4.45 -19.49 22.81
CA ASN A 4 4.98 -20.83 22.74
C ASN A 4 5.97 -20.97 21.57
N GLU A 5 7.05 -21.74 21.77
CA GLU A 5 8.13 -21.94 20.78
C GLU A 5 7.72 -22.88 19.63
N GLU A 6 6.43 -22.96 19.29
CA GLU A 6 5.89 -23.92 18.31
C GLU A 6 6.42 -23.70 16.88
N ASN A 7 7.06 -22.56 16.60
CA ASN A 7 7.58 -22.21 15.26
C ASN A 7 9.11 -22.20 15.18
N GLY A 8 9.81 -22.84 16.12
CA GLY A 8 11.27 -22.92 16.11
C GLY A 8 12.01 -21.60 16.43
N LEU A 9 11.29 -20.58 16.87
CA LEU A 9 11.88 -19.31 17.33
C LEU A 9 12.21 -19.41 18.81
N LYS A 10 13.50 -19.26 19.16
CA LYS A 10 13.90 -19.12 20.55
C LYS A 10 13.47 -17.76 21.08
N ILE A 11 12.65 -17.74 22.12
CA ILE A 11 12.21 -16.53 22.81
C ILE A 11 13.08 -16.33 24.05
N ASP A 12 13.94 -15.33 24.04
CA ASP A 12 14.88 -15.09 25.14
C ASP A 12 14.19 -14.48 26.39
N LEU A 13 13.13 -13.66 26.19
CA LEU A 13 12.36 -13.06 27.27
C LEU A 13 10.87 -13.06 26.94
N LYS A 14 10.07 -13.76 27.75
CA LYS A 14 8.60 -13.78 27.65
C LYS A 14 8.00 -12.82 28.67
N ILE A 15 7.25 -11.82 28.17
CA ILE A 15 6.54 -10.87 29.02
C ILE A 15 5.04 -11.06 28.81
N ASN A 16 4.36 -11.57 29.84
CA ASN A 16 2.92 -11.78 29.82
C ASN A 16 2.23 -10.76 30.73
N CYS A 17 1.90 -9.61 30.17
CA CYS A 17 1.16 -8.55 30.83
C CYS A 17 0.35 -7.75 29.83
N ASP A 18 -0.51 -6.85 30.30
CA ASP A 18 -1.15 -5.86 29.44
C ASP A 18 -0.09 -4.92 28.84
N VAL A 19 -0.26 -4.57 27.56
CA VAL A 19 0.68 -3.69 26.84
C VAL A 19 0.79 -2.32 27.51
N ARG A 20 -0.30 -1.81 28.08
CA ARG A 20 -0.29 -0.54 28.81
C ARG A 20 0.61 -0.63 30.04
N ASP A 21 0.46 -1.69 30.86
CA ASP A 21 1.27 -1.88 32.07
C ASP A 21 2.75 -2.02 31.73
N PHE A 22 3.07 -2.68 30.60
CA PHE A 22 4.43 -2.78 30.10
C PHE A 22 5.00 -1.42 29.72
N ILE A 23 4.25 -0.63 28.92
CA ILE A 23 4.67 0.71 28.48
C ILE A 23 4.83 1.64 29.68
N ASP A 24 3.86 1.64 30.62
CA ASP A 24 3.91 2.48 31.80
C ASP A 24 5.10 2.09 32.69
N SER A 25 5.38 0.80 32.84
CA SER A 25 6.57 0.32 33.56
C SER A 25 7.88 0.79 32.90
N LEU A 26 7.97 0.83 31.56
CA LEU A 26 9.14 1.33 30.84
C LEU A 26 9.27 2.85 31.00
N ASN A 27 8.18 3.59 30.85
CA ASN A 27 8.16 5.06 30.97
C ASN A 27 8.57 5.56 32.38
N ASN A 28 8.25 4.75 33.41
CA ASN A 28 8.61 5.06 34.80
C ASN A 28 10.07 4.68 35.15
N LYS A 29 10.83 4.10 34.22
CA LYS A 29 12.24 3.81 34.39
C LYS A 29 13.08 4.89 33.71
N GLU A 30 14.09 5.39 34.40
CA GLU A 30 15.13 6.21 33.79
C GLU A 30 16.00 5.34 32.85
N LEU A 31 15.50 5.11 31.65
CA LEU A 31 16.25 4.38 30.63
C LEU A 31 17.26 5.36 29.99
N LYS A 32 18.55 5.13 30.26
CA LYS A 32 19.63 5.83 29.56
C LYS A 32 19.85 5.13 28.22
N TRP A 33 19.46 5.79 27.14
CA TRP A 33 19.70 5.33 25.77
C TRP A 33 20.94 6.03 25.23
N GLU A 34 21.98 5.28 24.97
CA GLU A 34 23.07 5.80 24.15
C GLU A 34 22.67 5.69 22.68
N GLN A 35 22.71 6.83 22.00
CA GLN A 35 22.41 6.87 20.57
C GLN A 35 23.55 6.20 19.81
N ASN A 36 23.28 5.08 19.18
CA ASN A 36 24.27 4.39 18.35
C ASN A 36 24.39 5.09 16.99
N GLN A 37 25.31 6.08 16.92
CA GLN A 37 25.53 6.89 15.73
C GLN A 37 25.89 6.05 14.50
N SER A 38 26.71 4.99 14.67
CA SER A 38 27.13 4.13 13.57
C SER A 38 25.95 3.35 12.97
N TRP A 39 24.94 3.01 13.79
CA TRP A 39 23.71 2.38 13.33
C TRP A 39 22.88 3.34 12.45
N PHE A 40 22.74 4.59 12.87
CA PHE A 40 22.02 5.60 12.09
C PHE A 40 22.71 5.89 10.76
N GLU A 41 24.04 5.98 10.74
CA GLU A 41 24.82 6.15 9.51
C GLU A 41 24.65 4.97 8.57
N LYS A 42 24.67 3.74 9.08
CA LYS A 42 24.43 2.53 8.30
C LYS A 42 23.04 2.50 7.70
N ILE A 43 21.99 2.86 8.47
CA ILE A 43 20.62 2.94 7.96
C ILE A 43 20.53 4.01 6.84
N LYS A 44 21.16 5.16 7.02
CA LYS A 44 21.16 6.24 6.04
C LYS A 44 21.86 5.82 4.73
N ASP A 45 23.01 5.14 4.86
CA ASP A 45 23.75 4.57 3.73
C ASP A 45 22.88 3.55 2.96
N LEU A 46 22.28 2.58 3.65
CA LEU A 46 21.42 1.59 3.02
C LEU A 46 20.19 2.21 2.33
N LYS A 47 19.56 3.22 2.94
CA LYS A 47 18.44 3.95 2.32
C LYS A 47 18.86 4.69 1.06
N SER A 48 20.08 5.25 1.03
CA SER A 48 20.61 5.92 -0.14
C SER A 48 20.99 4.92 -1.25
N LYS A 49 21.58 3.79 -0.86
CA LYS A 49 22.03 2.76 -1.80
C LYS A 49 20.87 1.98 -2.44
N TYR A 50 19.79 1.77 -1.69
CA TYR A 50 18.63 0.99 -2.12
C TYR A 50 17.32 1.79 -2.02
N PRO A 51 17.16 2.86 -2.83
CA PRO A 51 15.91 3.61 -2.83
C PRO A 51 14.77 2.74 -3.36
N ILE A 52 13.62 2.80 -2.70
CA ILE A 52 12.41 2.09 -3.15
C ILE A 52 11.88 2.71 -4.45
N VAL A 53 11.86 4.05 -4.52
CA VAL A 53 11.47 4.77 -5.73
C VAL A 53 12.73 5.14 -6.50
N LYS A 54 12.95 4.45 -7.61
CA LYS A 54 14.15 4.62 -8.44
C LYS A 54 13.93 5.69 -9.51
N GLU A 55 14.99 6.40 -9.89
CA GLU A 55 14.92 7.43 -10.93
C GLU A 55 14.41 6.88 -12.27
N GLU A 56 14.80 5.66 -12.63
CA GLU A 56 14.34 5.00 -13.86
C GLU A 56 12.83 4.82 -13.95
N TYR A 57 12.11 4.72 -12.80
CA TYR A 57 10.66 4.57 -12.76
C TYR A 57 9.93 5.81 -13.26
N PHE A 58 10.50 7.00 -13.09
CA PHE A 58 9.93 8.25 -13.61
C PHE A 58 9.94 8.31 -15.14
N ASN A 59 10.82 7.57 -15.79
CA ASN A 59 10.95 7.53 -17.25
C ASN A 59 9.95 6.60 -17.96
N GLN A 60 9.10 5.88 -17.20
CA GLN A 60 8.07 5.03 -17.77
C GLN A 60 7.01 5.88 -18.49
N LYS A 61 6.83 5.64 -19.82
CA LYS A 61 6.01 6.53 -20.66
C LYS A 61 4.58 6.03 -20.92
N ASN A 62 4.38 4.72 -20.94
CA ASN A 62 3.15 4.14 -21.51
C ASN A 62 2.05 3.87 -20.47
N LYS A 63 2.40 3.80 -19.21
CA LYS A 63 1.52 3.53 -18.08
C LYS A 63 2.07 4.20 -16.84
N VAL A 64 1.27 4.21 -15.77
CA VAL A 64 1.70 4.70 -14.48
C VAL A 64 2.60 3.66 -13.81
N ASN A 65 3.76 4.10 -13.29
CA ASN A 65 4.55 3.27 -12.38
C ASN A 65 3.95 3.39 -10.97
N PRO A 66 3.64 2.28 -10.29
CA PRO A 66 3.00 2.32 -8.97
C PRO A 66 3.84 3.05 -7.91
N TYR A 67 5.16 2.86 -7.89
CA TYR A 67 6.03 3.53 -6.92
C TYR A 67 6.06 5.04 -7.11
N VAL A 68 6.11 5.49 -8.37
CA VAL A 68 6.04 6.93 -8.71
C VAL A 68 4.67 7.51 -8.34
N PHE A 69 3.58 6.75 -8.55
CA PHE A 69 2.24 7.18 -8.15
C PHE A 69 2.16 7.42 -6.64
N PHE A 70 2.57 6.44 -5.80
CA PHE A 70 2.45 6.56 -4.35
C PHE A 70 3.39 7.62 -3.77
N ASP A 71 4.60 7.77 -4.30
CA ASP A 71 5.51 8.85 -3.93
C ASP A 71 4.90 10.21 -4.28
N THR A 72 4.37 10.36 -5.50
CA THR A 72 3.72 11.60 -5.94
C THR A 72 2.50 11.89 -5.08
N LEU A 73 1.59 10.93 -4.88
CA LEU A 73 0.40 11.10 -4.05
C LEU A 73 0.76 11.64 -2.65
N SER A 74 1.83 11.10 -2.03
CA SER A 74 2.28 11.53 -0.71
C SER A 74 2.71 13.01 -0.65
N ASN A 75 3.17 13.57 -1.77
CA ASN A 75 3.59 14.98 -1.86
C ASN A 75 2.40 15.96 -2.00
N TYR A 76 1.21 15.48 -2.36
CA TYR A 76 0.00 16.30 -2.55
C TYR A 76 -1.03 16.14 -1.44
N THR A 77 -0.91 15.11 -0.61
CA THR A 77 -1.78 14.92 0.55
C THR A 77 -1.38 15.84 1.69
N GLN A 78 -2.35 16.19 2.54
CA GLN A 78 -2.21 17.17 3.60
C GLN A 78 -2.08 16.52 4.98
N ASP A 79 -1.60 17.28 5.96
CA ASP A 79 -1.72 16.90 7.37
C ASP A 79 -3.18 16.65 7.72
N ASN A 80 -3.43 15.62 8.52
CA ASN A 80 -4.75 15.13 8.93
C ASN A 80 -5.55 14.37 7.87
N ASP A 81 -5.07 14.20 6.63
CA ASP A 81 -5.70 13.29 5.68
C ASP A 81 -5.70 11.86 6.20
N ILE A 82 -6.74 11.12 5.86
CA ILE A 82 -6.88 9.70 6.23
C ILE A 82 -6.75 8.85 4.98
N ILE A 83 -5.71 8.05 4.94
CA ILE A 83 -5.36 7.18 3.82
C ILE A 83 -5.74 5.75 4.17
N ILE A 84 -6.55 5.13 3.33
CA ILE A 84 -7.11 3.78 3.57
C ILE A 84 -6.76 2.89 2.38
N PRO A 85 -5.57 2.26 2.39
CA PRO A 85 -5.25 1.26 1.39
C PRO A 85 -6.04 -0.03 1.63
N ASP A 86 -6.40 -0.70 0.54
CA ASP A 86 -7.21 -1.91 0.57
C ASP A 86 -6.37 -3.15 0.91
N ALA A 87 -6.13 -3.98 -0.06
CA ALA A 87 -5.47 -5.26 0.06
C ALA A 87 -4.46 -5.46 -1.08
N SER A 88 -3.68 -6.53 -1.03
CA SER A 88 -2.81 -6.93 -2.13
C SER A 88 -1.71 -5.93 -2.49
N ALA A 89 -1.42 -5.79 -3.78
CA ALA A 89 -0.29 -4.99 -4.27
C ALA A 89 -0.41 -3.50 -3.91
N ASN A 90 -1.60 -2.91 -4.00
CA ASN A 90 -1.79 -1.50 -3.66
C ASN A 90 -1.47 -1.19 -2.18
N LEU A 91 -1.77 -2.12 -1.28
CA LEU A 91 -1.40 -2.02 0.13
C LEU A 91 0.12 -2.01 0.29
N VAL A 92 0.81 -2.95 -0.35
CA VAL A 92 2.27 -3.07 -0.24
C VAL A 92 2.97 -1.86 -0.85
N TRP A 93 2.58 -1.43 -2.06
CA TRP A 93 3.13 -0.22 -2.67
C TRP A 93 2.88 1.03 -1.83
N THR A 94 1.71 1.14 -1.18
CA THR A 94 1.45 2.23 -0.23
C THR A 94 2.48 2.22 0.89
N TYR A 95 2.68 1.09 1.56
CA TYR A 95 3.65 1.02 2.67
C TYR A 95 5.11 1.15 2.23
N GLN A 96 5.43 0.78 0.99
CA GLN A 96 6.79 0.92 0.46
C GLN A 96 7.13 2.35 0.01
N ALA A 97 6.22 3.04 -0.68
CA ALA A 97 6.55 4.28 -1.39
C ALA A 97 5.83 5.54 -0.87
N TYR A 98 4.71 5.41 -0.17
CA TYR A 98 4.00 6.56 0.37
C TYR A 98 4.69 7.11 1.63
N LYS A 99 4.98 8.41 1.64
CA LYS A 99 5.64 9.10 2.77
C LYS A 99 4.59 9.70 3.70
N VAL A 100 4.42 9.11 4.87
CA VAL A 100 3.46 9.57 5.87
C VAL A 100 3.96 10.84 6.55
N THR A 101 3.14 11.88 6.62
CA THR A 101 3.41 13.08 7.42
C THR A 101 2.95 12.91 8.86
N LYS A 102 3.42 13.79 9.77
CA LYS A 102 3.24 13.64 11.23
C LYS A 102 1.80 13.51 11.72
N LYS A 103 0.81 14.02 10.98
CA LYS A 103 -0.60 14.08 11.43
C LYS A 103 -1.53 13.22 10.60
N GLN A 104 -1.06 12.63 9.53
CA GLN A 104 -1.84 11.72 8.71
C GLN A 104 -2.13 10.41 9.44
N LYS A 105 -3.25 9.78 9.09
CA LYS A 105 -3.60 8.44 9.56
C LYS A 105 -3.63 7.50 8.38
N ILE A 106 -2.89 6.40 8.48
CA ILE A 106 -3.01 5.28 7.54
C ILE A 106 -3.53 4.09 8.32
N PHE A 107 -4.59 3.47 7.84
CA PHE A 107 -5.08 2.21 8.42
C PHE A 107 -5.71 1.30 7.38
N THR A 108 -5.67 0.01 7.66
CA THR A 108 -6.29 -1.05 6.87
C THR A 108 -6.56 -2.27 7.75
N SER A 109 -7.27 -3.26 7.23
CA SER A 109 -7.46 -4.54 7.91
C SER A 109 -6.28 -5.48 7.67
N LEU A 110 -5.15 -5.25 8.36
CA LEU A 110 -3.89 -5.97 8.11
C LEU A 110 -3.98 -7.49 8.27
N ASN A 111 -4.65 -7.99 9.31
CA ASN A 111 -4.67 -9.42 9.62
C ASN A 111 -5.44 -10.26 8.60
N HIS A 112 -6.58 -9.77 8.12
CA HIS A 112 -7.42 -10.50 7.17
C HIS A 112 -7.28 -9.97 5.75
N SER A 113 -6.88 -8.72 5.60
CA SER A 113 -6.64 -8.04 4.31
C SER A 113 -7.74 -8.34 3.26
N PRO A 114 -9.04 -8.18 3.60
CA PRO A 114 -10.12 -8.50 2.69
C PRO A 114 -10.16 -7.49 1.55
N MET A 115 -10.38 -7.99 0.35
CA MET A 115 -10.60 -7.16 -0.84
C MET A 115 -11.90 -6.35 -0.70
N GLY A 116 -11.86 -5.07 -1.06
CA GLY A 116 -13.01 -4.15 -0.96
C GLY A 116 -13.12 -3.40 0.37
N TYR A 117 -12.24 -3.66 1.33
CA TYR A 117 -12.25 -3.04 2.66
C TYR A 117 -12.19 -1.51 2.61
N SER A 118 -11.32 -0.95 1.75
CA SER A 118 -10.99 0.47 1.80
C SER A 118 -12.18 1.39 1.51
N VAL A 119 -13.06 1.02 0.58
CA VAL A 119 -14.24 1.84 0.23
C VAL A 119 -15.25 1.84 1.38
N ALA A 120 -15.55 0.67 1.97
CA ALA A 120 -16.44 0.58 3.11
C ALA A 120 -15.87 1.31 4.35
N ALA A 121 -14.58 1.15 4.62
CA ALA A 121 -13.89 1.84 5.70
C ALA A 121 -13.83 3.37 5.49
N ALA A 122 -13.72 3.83 4.22
CA ALA A 122 -13.74 5.25 3.89
C ALA A 122 -15.11 5.90 4.21
N ILE A 123 -16.22 5.17 4.03
CA ILE A 123 -17.54 5.64 4.44
C ILE A 123 -17.54 5.88 5.96
N GLY A 124 -17.13 4.89 6.75
CA GLY A 124 -17.05 5.00 8.19
C GLY A 124 -16.13 6.15 8.66
N ALA A 125 -14.95 6.26 8.04
CA ALA A 125 -14.01 7.35 8.32
C ALA A 125 -14.60 8.73 7.99
N SER A 126 -15.29 8.86 6.85
CA SER A 126 -15.92 10.12 6.43
C SER A 126 -17.04 10.58 7.36
N LEU A 127 -17.80 9.65 7.92
CA LEU A 127 -18.83 9.94 8.90
C LEU A 127 -18.25 10.34 10.26
N GLY A 128 -17.10 9.74 10.64
CA GLY A 128 -16.44 10.00 11.92
C GLY A 128 -15.50 11.21 11.93
N ALA A 129 -14.89 11.57 10.80
CA ALA A 129 -13.83 12.57 10.71
C ALA A 129 -14.23 13.77 9.81
N LYS A 130 -15.12 14.62 10.28
CA LYS A 130 -15.84 15.67 9.52
C LYS A 130 -14.98 16.71 8.76
N LYS A 131 -13.68 16.81 8.98
CA LYS A 131 -12.81 17.85 8.37
C LYS A 131 -11.61 17.32 7.63
N ASN A 132 -11.49 16.02 7.47
CA ASN A 132 -10.33 15.39 6.86
C ASN A 132 -10.66 14.94 5.42
N ASN A 133 -9.69 14.99 4.52
CA ASN A 133 -9.83 14.25 3.27
C ASN A 133 -9.75 12.76 3.57
N ILE A 134 -10.69 12.02 3.02
CA ILE A 134 -10.72 10.57 3.11
C ILE A 134 -10.30 10.02 1.75
N ILE A 135 -9.20 9.30 1.74
CA ILE A 135 -8.56 8.79 0.52
C ILE A 135 -8.59 7.26 0.59
N ALA A 136 -9.45 6.65 -0.22
CA ALA A 136 -9.50 5.21 -0.40
C ALA A 136 -8.59 4.82 -1.57
N ILE A 137 -7.72 3.82 -1.36
CA ILE A 137 -6.85 3.28 -2.40
C ILE A 137 -7.23 1.82 -2.59
N ILE A 138 -7.73 1.46 -3.76
CA ILE A 138 -8.33 0.15 -4.02
C ILE A 138 -7.87 -0.41 -5.37
N GLY A 139 -7.69 -1.73 -5.46
CA GLY A 139 -7.46 -2.41 -6.74
C GLY A 139 -8.77 -2.59 -7.54
N ASP A 140 -8.64 -2.76 -8.86
CA ASP A 140 -9.78 -3.01 -9.75
C ASP A 140 -10.57 -4.27 -9.37
N GLY A 141 -9.90 -5.39 -9.10
CA GLY A 141 -10.56 -6.60 -8.63
C GLY A 141 -11.19 -6.44 -7.24
N SER A 142 -10.56 -5.66 -6.36
CA SER A 142 -11.10 -5.36 -5.03
C SER A 142 -12.34 -4.46 -5.10
N MET A 143 -12.35 -3.50 -6.04
CA MET A 143 -13.50 -2.61 -6.25
C MET A 143 -14.75 -3.39 -6.60
N GLN A 144 -14.60 -4.49 -7.35
CA GLN A 144 -15.73 -5.36 -7.71
C GLN A 144 -16.41 -6.00 -6.49
N MET A 145 -15.69 -6.19 -5.38
CA MET A 145 -16.23 -6.85 -4.17
C MET A 145 -17.24 -5.98 -3.42
N ASN A 146 -17.08 -4.65 -3.47
CA ASN A 146 -17.93 -3.68 -2.75
C ASN A 146 -18.35 -2.50 -3.64
N ILE A 147 -18.57 -2.75 -4.92
CA ILE A 147 -18.92 -1.72 -5.91
C ILE A 147 -20.25 -1.01 -5.57
N GLN A 148 -21.18 -1.72 -4.91
CA GLN A 148 -22.47 -1.19 -4.47
C GLN A 148 -22.33 -0.05 -3.44
N GLU A 149 -21.18 0.04 -2.74
CA GLU A 149 -20.91 1.10 -1.77
C GLU A 149 -20.80 2.50 -2.43
N LEU A 150 -20.64 2.55 -3.74
CA LEU A 150 -20.72 3.82 -4.49
C LEU A 150 -22.06 4.51 -4.31
N GLU A 151 -23.17 3.75 -4.16
CA GLU A 151 -24.48 4.34 -3.87
C GLU A 151 -24.50 5.01 -2.48
N ASN A 152 -23.93 4.37 -1.46
CA ASN A 152 -23.84 4.95 -0.14
C ASN A 152 -22.99 6.24 -0.13
N ILE A 153 -21.85 6.24 -0.84
CA ILE A 153 -21.01 7.42 -1.00
C ILE A 153 -21.79 8.56 -1.66
N LYS A 154 -22.53 8.26 -2.73
CA LYS A 154 -23.31 9.25 -3.47
C LYS A 154 -24.49 9.77 -2.67
N SER A 155 -25.33 8.91 -2.13
CA SER A 155 -26.56 9.27 -1.41
C SER A 155 -26.26 10.09 -0.15
N LEU A 156 -25.19 9.77 0.56
CA LEU A 156 -24.72 10.49 1.74
C LEU A 156 -23.82 11.71 1.40
N LYS A 157 -23.55 11.95 0.11
CA LYS A 157 -22.70 13.04 -0.38
C LYS A 157 -21.32 13.11 0.29
N LEU A 158 -20.71 11.94 0.54
CA LEU A 158 -19.41 11.84 1.22
C LEU A 158 -18.29 12.26 0.27
N PRO A 159 -17.42 13.23 0.65
CA PRO A 159 -16.38 13.75 -0.24
C PRO A 159 -15.16 12.86 -0.33
N ILE A 160 -15.37 11.55 -0.48
CA ILE A 160 -14.32 10.53 -0.54
C ILE A 160 -13.58 10.60 -1.87
N LYS A 161 -12.25 10.50 -1.82
CA LYS A 161 -11.36 10.43 -2.97
C LYS A 161 -10.94 8.97 -3.16
N ILE A 162 -11.39 8.35 -4.24
CA ILE A 162 -11.08 6.95 -4.54
C ILE A 162 -9.99 6.92 -5.61
N PHE A 163 -8.82 6.40 -5.28
CA PHE A 163 -7.80 6.06 -6.27
C PHE A 163 -7.87 4.56 -6.55
N MET A 164 -8.38 4.21 -7.73
CA MET A 164 -8.48 2.82 -8.15
C MET A 164 -7.23 2.44 -8.94
N ILE A 165 -6.46 1.53 -8.41
CA ILE A 165 -5.22 1.00 -8.98
C ILE A 165 -5.59 -0.11 -9.97
N ASN A 166 -5.61 0.24 -11.25
CA ASN A 166 -6.14 -0.59 -12.31
C ASN A 166 -5.01 -1.25 -13.12
N ASN A 167 -4.71 -2.48 -12.78
CA ASN A 167 -3.75 -3.33 -13.49
C ASN A 167 -4.44 -4.47 -14.29
N LYS A 168 -5.75 -4.36 -14.47
CA LYS A 168 -6.60 -5.30 -15.23
C LYS A 168 -6.59 -6.73 -14.68
N GLY A 169 -6.59 -6.87 -13.35
CA GLY A 169 -6.70 -8.19 -12.73
C GLY A 169 -6.11 -8.30 -11.34
N TYR A 170 -5.93 -9.54 -10.92
CA TYR A 170 -5.41 -9.89 -9.59
C TYR A 170 -3.88 -9.98 -9.60
N GLY A 171 -3.19 -8.83 -9.64
CA GLY A 171 -1.73 -8.74 -9.78
C GLY A 171 -0.94 -9.51 -8.72
N MET A 172 -1.37 -9.49 -7.46
CA MET A 172 -0.73 -10.26 -6.38
C MET A 172 -0.87 -11.77 -6.61
N VAL A 173 -2.04 -12.22 -7.07
CA VAL A 173 -2.27 -13.64 -7.41
C VAL A 173 -1.36 -14.05 -8.55
N LYS A 174 -1.28 -13.25 -9.63
CA LYS A 174 -0.34 -13.50 -10.74
C LYS A 174 1.10 -13.59 -10.27
N GLN A 175 1.55 -12.65 -9.45
CA GLN A 175 2.91 -12.66 -8.92
C GLN A 175 3.18 -13.88 -8.01
N THR A 176 2.17 -14.37 -7.30
CA THR A 176 2.25 -15.61 -6.52
C THR A 176 2.37 -16.82 -7.43
N ILE A 177 1.54 -16.90 -8.45
CA ILE A 177 1.56 -17.98 -9.44
C ILE A 177 2.91 -18.02 -10.18
N ASP A 178 3.44 -16.87 -10.60
CA ASP A 178 4.80 -16.77 -11.18
C ASP A 178 5.89 -17.30 -10.24
N THR A 179 5.70 -17.13 -8.94
CA THR A 179 6.75 -17.48 -7.95
C THR A 179 6.75 -18.98 -7.61
N TRP A 180 5.58 -19.64 -7.63
CA TRP A 180 5.44 -21.01 -7.10
C TRP A 180 4.71 -21.99 -8.02
N LEU A 181 4.05 -21.54 -9.10
CA LEU A 181 3.19 -22.35 -9.94
C LEU A 181 3.50 -22.22 -11.44
N ASP A 182 4.73 -21.85 -11.78
CA ASP A 182 5.26 -21.79 -13.14
C ASP A 182 4.38 -20.99 -14.14
N GLY A 183 3.69 -19.96 -13.66
CA GLY A 183 2.86 -19.10 -14.51
C GLY A 183 1.54 -19.71 -14.99
N ASN A 184 1.05 -20.78 -14.38
CA ASN A 184 -0.23 -21.42 -14.74
C ASN A 184 -1.42 -20.59 -14.23
N TYR A 185 -1.76 -19.52 -14.94
CA TYR A 185 -2.81 -18.58 -14.54
C TYR A 185 -4.21 -19.19 -14.68
N ALA A 186 -5.07 -18.96 -13.68
CA ALA A 186 -6.48 -19.28 -13.70
C ALA A 186 -7.30 -18.16 -13.04
N GLY A 187 -8.23 -17.56 -13.78
CA GLY A 187 -9.17 -16.55 -13.26
C GLY A 187 -8.54 -15.27 -12.68
N CYS A 188 -7.34 -14.89 -13.09
CA CYS A 188 -6.63 -13.74 -12.53
C CYS A 188 -6.39 -12.58 -13.51
N ASP A 189 -6.65 -12.79 -14.80
CA ASP A 189 -6.69 -11.76 -15.84
C ASP A 189 -7.65 -12.20 -16.96
N GLU A 190 -7.85 -11.33 -17.97
CA GLU A 190 -8.78 -11.58 -19.07
C GLU A 190 -8.43 -12.87 -19.83
N LYS A 191 -7.16 -13.14 -20.08
CA LYS A 191 -6.71 -14.34 -20.80
C LYS A 191 -6.98 -15.63 -20.03
N SER A 192 -6.97 -15.56 -18.71
CA SER A 192 -7.21 -16.69 -17.81
C SER A 192 -8.66 -16.78 -17.30
N GLY A 193 -9.59 -15.96 -17.85
CA GLY A 193 -11.03 -16.06 -17.60
C GLY A 193 -11.60 -15.04 -16.62
N LEU A 194 -10.84 -14.00 -16.18
CA LEU A 194 -11.38 -12.91 -15.39
C LEU A 194 -11.97 -11.83 -16.30
N SER A 195 -13.21 -11.40 -16.02
CA SER A 195 -13.81 -10.23 -16.65
C SER A 195 -14.07 -9.14 -15.62
N LEU A 196 -13.59 -7.93 -15.88
CA LEU A 196 -13.85 -6.74 -15.07
C LEU A 196 -14.64 -5.71 -15.88
N PRO A 197 -15.56 -4.97 -15.25
CA PRO A 197 -16.34 -3.95 -15.94
C PRO A 197 -15.51 -2.73 -16.32
N ASP A 198 -16.08 -1.88 -17.16
CA ASP A 198 -15.62 -0.52 -17.34
C ASP A 198 -15.99 0.31 -16.10
N PHE A 199 -15.06 0.40 -15.16
CA PHE A 199 -15.28 1.08 -13.88
C PHE A 199 -15.58 2.57 -14.03
N GLN A 200 -15.13 3.23 -15.09
CA GLN A 200 -15.47 4.62 -15.32
C GLN A 200 -16.94 4.78 -15.66
N LYS A 201 -17.47 3.90 -16.53
CA LYS A 201 -18.91 3.90 -16.85
C LYS A 201 -19.74 3.57 -15.63
N VAL A 202 -19.34 2.54 -14.89
CA VAL A 202 -20.03 2.14 -13.64
C VAL A 202 -20.05 3.30 -12.64
N THR A 203 -18.92 3.93 -12.36
CA THR A 203 -18.82 5.04 -11.41
C THR A 203 -19.71 6.22 -11.83
N ARG A 204 -19.70 6.57 -13.12
CA ARG A 204 -20.56 7.62 -13.65
C ARG A 204 -22.05 7.25 -13.60
N SER A 205 -22.41 5.98 -13.73
CA SER A 205 -23.81 5.54 -13.59
C SER A 205 -24.35 5.71 -12.17
N TYR A 206 -23.48 5.65 -11.15
CA TYR A 206 -23.81 6.06 -9.78
C TYR A 206 -23.83 7.58 -9.58
N GLY A 207 -23.54 8.38 -10.61
CA GLY A 207 -23.49 9.84 -10.54
C GLY A 207 -22.28 10.38 -9.76
N ILE A 208 -21.19 9.61 -9.70
CA ILE A 208 -19.90 10.02 -9.13
C ILE A 208 -18.98 10.42 -10.27
N GLU A 209 -18.25 11.54 -10.10
CA GLU A 209 -17.24 11.99 -11.06
C GLU A 209 -16.11 10.97 -11.18
N CYS A 210 -15.60 10.81 -12.40
CA CYS A 210 -14.49 9.90 -12.66
C CYS A 210 -13.49 10.49 -13.64
N VAL A 211 -12.22 10.48 -13.25
CA VAL A 211 -11.09 10.88 -14.08
C VAL A 211 -10.12 9.70 -14.21
N GLU A 212 -9.15 9.83 -15.12
CA GLU A 212 -8.13 8.78 -15.28
C GLU A 212 -6.71 9.35 -15.31
N ILE A 213 -5.76 8.53 -14.89
CA ILE A 213 -4.33 8.75 -15.03
C ILE A 213 -3.77 7.63 -15.92
N ASN A 214 -3.24 7.99 -17.08
CA ASN A 214 -2.80 7.02 -18.07
C ASN A 214 -1.29 6.77 -18.05
N ASN A 215 -0.50 7.72 -17.58
CA ASN A 215 0.95 7.65 -17.52
C ASN A 215 1.52 8.58 -16.43
N ASN A 216 2.83 8.52 -16.19
CA ASN A 216 3.48 9.32 -15.15
C ASN A 216 3.36 10.83 -15.35
N ASN A 217 3.21 11.34 -16.59
CA ASN A 217 3.11 12.78 -16.84
C ASN A 217 1.79 13.37 -16.36
N ASP A 218 0.73 12.55 -16.31
CA ASP A 218 -0.61 12.98 -15.88
C ASP A 218 -0.73 13.06 -14.34
N LEU A 219 0.23 12.46 -13.59
CA LEU A 219 0.12 12.24 -12.14
C LEU A 219 -0.16 13.53 -11.37
N LYS A 220 0.68 14.53 -11.54
CA LYS A 220 0.58 15.79 -10.78
C LYS A 220 -0.78 16.44 -10.94
N GLU A 221 -1.17 16.71 -12.18
CA GLU A 221 -2.42 17.42 -12.50
C GLU A 221 -3.65 16.65 -11.99
N LYS A 222 -3.69 15.34 -12.27
CA LYS A 222 -4.87 14.53 -11.96
C LYS A 222 -5.00 14.19 -10.48
N ILE A 223 -3.89 14.01 -9.77
CA ILE A 223 -3.88 13.83 -8.31
C ILE A 223 -4.39 15.12 -7.66
N GLU A 224 -3.84 16.28 -8.03
CA GLU A 224 -4.23 17.56 -7.49
C GLU A 224 -5.72 17.87 -7.77
N PHE A 225 -6.17 17.61 -8.99
CA PHE A 225 -7.58 17.74 -9.35
C PHE A 225 -8.47 16.84 -8.48
N THR A 226 -8.10 15.57 -8.33
CA THR A 226 -8.86 14.58 -7.55
C THR A 226 -8.97 14.99 -6.08
N LEU A 227 -7.85 15.38 -5.47
CA LEU A 227 -7.81 15.77 -4.05
C LEU A 227 -8.62 17.04 -3.78
N ASN A 228 -8.63 18.00 -4.69
CA ASN A 228 -9.35 19.29 -4.56
C ASN A 228 -10.81 19.24 -5.02
N TYR A 229 -11.26 18.16 -5.63
CA TYR A 229 -12.63 18.04 -6.12
C TYR A 229 -13.65 18.14 -4.98
N LYS A 230 -14.73 18.94 -5.18
CA LYS A 230 -15.78 19.11 -4.18
C LYS A 230 -16.84 18.02 -4.30
N GLY A 231 -16.66 16.93 -3.60
CA GLY A 231 -17.58 15.79 -3.61
C GLY A 231 -16.85 14.45 -3.78
N PRO A 232 -17.59 13.35 -3.92
CA PRO A 232 -17.01 12.06 -4.24
C PRO A 232 -16.45 12.04 -5.66
N ILE A 233 -15.28 11.44 -5.80
CA ILE A 233 -14.62 11.28 -7.10
C ILE A 233 -13.81 9.99 -7.12
N MET A 234 -13.79 9.30 -8.26
CA MET A 234 -12.87 8.21 -8.51
C MET A 234 -11.82 8.61 -9.55
N CYS A 235 -10.57 8.28 -9.26
CA CYS A 235 -9.45 8.39 -10.18
C CYS A 235 -9.00 6.98 -10.58
N ASP A 236 -9.17 6.64 -11.85
CA ASP A 236 -8.77 5.35 -12.42
C ASP A 236 -7.30 5.41 -12.85
N VAL A 237 -6.41 4.84 -12.06
CA VAL A 237 -4.95 4.86 -12.25
C VAL A 237 -4.53 3.64 -13.05
N LYS A 238 -4.15 3.84 -14.32
CA LYS A 238 -3.81 2.77 -15.26
C LYS A 238 -2.38 2.28 -15.11
N LEU A 239 -2.21 1.12 -14.49
CA LEU A 239 -0.93 0.46 -14.41
C LEU A 239 -0.69 -0.52 -15.59
N ASP A 240 0.57 -0.87 -15.80
CA ASP A 240 0.88 -2.03 -16.63
C ASP A 240 0.49 -3.32 -15.87
N PRO A 241 -0.22 -4.27 -16.53
CA PRO A 241 -0.58 -5.55 -15.89
C PRO A 241 0.60 -6.41 -15.43
N SER A 242 1.81 -6.11 -15.90
CA SER A 242 3.05 -6.80 -15.50
C SER A 242 3.73 -6.22 -14.27
N GLU A 243 3.25 -5.09 -13.75
CA GLU A 243 3.82 -4.45 -12.55
C GLU A 243 3.82 -5.41 -11.35
N LYS A 244 4.95 -5.45 -10.66
CA LYS A 244 5.19 -6.36 -9.53
C LYS A 244 5.61 -5.59 -8.29
N ILE A 245 5.40 -6.21 -7.14
CA ILE A 245 5.95 -5.73 -5.88
C ILE A 245 7.44 -6.07 -5.86
N ILE A 246 8.30 -5.06 -5.74
CA ILE A 246 9.77 -5.15 -5.72
C ILE A 246 10.31 -4.07 -4.76
N PRO A 247 11.14 -4.43 -3.75
CA PRO A 247 11.58 -5.77 -3.41
C PRO A 247 10.52 -6.56 -2.65
N LYS A 248 10.62 -7.90 -2.67
CA LYS A 248 9.81 -8.78 -1.83
C LYS A 248 10.63 -9.97 -1.34
N VAL A 249 10.30 -10.47 -0.16
CA VAL A 249 10.86 -11.71 0.38
C VAL A 249 10.03 -12.89 -0.11
N LYS A 250 10.67 -13.95 -0.58
CA LYS A 250 10.00 -15.21 -0.86
C LYS A 250 9.66 -15.89 0.47
N ALA A 251 8.43 -16.38 0.61
CA ALA A 251 8.02 -17.09 1.83
C ALA A 251 8.97 -18.25 2.13
N GLY A 252 9.36 -18.39 3.39
CA GLY A 252 10.34 -19.37 3.84
C GLY A 252 11.82 -18.98 3.63
N SER A 253 12.09 -17.83 2.99
CA SER A 253 13.45 -17.31 2.85
C SER A 253 13.82 -16.35 3.99
N PRO A 254 15.11 -16.26 4.36
CA PRO A 254 15.58 -15.24 5.28
C PRO A 254 15.26 -13.83 4.81
N ILE A 255 14.93 -12.92 5.72
CA ILE A 255 14.49 -11.55 5.40
C ILE A 255 15.50 -10.73 4.56
N HIS A 256 16.78 -11.03 4.67
CA HIS A 256 17.84 -10.37 3.89
C HIS A 256 17.96 -10.89 2.45
N LYS A 257 17.30 -12.00 2.10
CA LYS A 257 17.23 -12.54 0.73
C LYS A 257 15.95 -12.06 0.07
N MET A 258 16.01 -10.86 -0.49
CA MET A 258 14.87 -10.24 -1.20
C MET A 258 14.99 -10.48 -2.70
N LEU A 259 13.84 -10.47 -3.39
CA LEU A 259 13.79 -10.48 -4.85
C LEU A 259 13.65 -9.04 -5.38
N PRO A 260 14.42 -8.63 -6.41
CA PRO A 260 15.54 -9.35 -7.02
C PRO A 260 16.68 -9.56 -6.03
N GLU A 261 17.37 -10.71 -6.12
CA GLU A 261 18.45 -11.04 -5.21
C GLU A 261 19.68 -10.18 -5.49
N LEU A 262 20.31 -9.69 -4.41
CA LEU A 262 21.65 -9.13 -4.45
C LEU A 262 22.67 -10.27 -4.48
N ASP A 263 23.88 -10.02 -4.99
CA ASP A 263 24.93 -11.01 -4.93
C ASP A 263 25.38 -11.25 -3.46
N GLU A 264 25.94 -12.42 -3.19
CA GLU A 264 26.29 -12.82 -1.81
C GLU A 264 27.36 -11.90 -1.18
N LYS A 265 28.29 -11.34 -1.98
CA LYS A 265 29.30 -10.42 -1.45
C LYS A 265 28.65 -9.13 -1.00
N GLU A 266 27.70 -8.64 -1.77
CA GLU A 266 26.94 -7.44 -1.44
C GLU A 266 26.06 -7.67 -0.21
N ILE A 267 25.34 -8.78 -0.13
CA ILE A 267 24.57 -9.17 1.07
C ILE A 267 25.50 -9.17 2.30
N ASN A 268 26.61 -9.88 2.23
CA ASN A 268 27.57 -10.00 3.35
C ASN A 268 28.18 -8.65 3.75
N SER A 269 28.39 -7.73 2.80
CA SER A 269 28.90 -6.38 3.11
C SER A 269 27.87 -5.50 3.82
N ASN A 270 26.59 -5.78 3.59
CA ASN A 270 25.48 -5.05 4.21
C ASN A 270 25.09 -5.59 5.59
N MET A 271 25.41 -6.86 5.87
CA MET A 271 25.10 -7.48 7.16
C MET A 271 25.92 -6.85 8.28
N ILE A 272 25.29 -6.64 9.41
CA ILE A 272 25.96 -6.21 10.63
C ILE A 272 26.53 -7.45 11.29
N LYS A 273 27.83 -7.45 11.51
CA LYS A 273 28.49 -8.47 12.35
C LYS A 273 28.21 -8.09 13.80
N LEU A 274 27.37 -8.87 14.47
CA LEU A 274 27.13 -8.78 15.89
C LEU A 274 28.34 -9.33 16.66
#